data_9d426fbf97b500ead973f0e363f6ec11
#
_entry.id   9d426fbf97b500ead973f0e363f6ec11
#
_cell.length_a   1.000
_cell.length_b   1.000
_cell.length_c   1.000
_cell.angle_alpha   90.00
_cell.angle_beta   90.00
_cell.angle_gamma   90.00
#
_symmetry.space_group_name_H-M   'P 1'
#
loop_
_entity.id
_entity.type
_entity.pdbx_description
1 polymer ?
#
loop_
_entity_poly.entity_id
_entity_poly.type
_entity_poly.pdbx_seq_one_letter_code
_entity_poly.pdbx_strand_id
1 'polypeptide(L)'
;AISAPAIHTDELDPSLELFLSWDDNYQIWHDRWLSSASRPHIAADTITLLDRLWKKPGNWMVAPQSVILELSHYRPLFISELKNTPPNRVCYKIKHKYPKSTSKRAVEFFENALEDFLAESTPSFPIGQVWERQK
;
A
#
# COMPACT_ATOMS: atom_id res chain seq x y z
N ALA A 1 -4.69 -14.71 -4.22
CA ALA A 1 -3.34 -14.35 -3.76
C ALA A 1 -2.72 -15.51 -2.99
N ILE A 2 -1.44 -15.77 -3.19
CA ILE A 2 -0.71 -16.82 -2.47
C ILE A 2 0.13 -16.11 -1.41
N SER A 3 -0.06 -16.45 -0.14
CA SER A 3 0.77 -15.95 0.94
C SER A 3 2.11 -16.68 0.94
N ALA A 4 3.19 -15.95 0.90
CA ALA A 4 4.55 -16.48 1.02
C ALA A 4 5.12 -16.19 2.44
N PRO A 5 6.22 -16.86 2.84
CA PRO A 5 6.88 -16.56 4.10
C PRO A 5 7.30 -15.10 4.21
N ALA A 6 7.38 -14.59 5.43
CA ALA A 6 7.88 -13.24 5.68
C ALA A 6 9.36 -13.13 5.25
N ILE A 7 9.68 -12.08 4.50
CA ILE A 7 11.01 -11.81 3.95
C ILE A 7 11.64 -10.57 4.60
N HIS A 8 12.96 -10.48 4.57
CA HIS A 8 13.67 -9.28 4.98
C HIS A 8 13.95 -8.38 3.75
N THR A 9 14.02 -7.07 3.94
CA THR A 9 14.32 -6.13 2.84
C THR A 9 15.64 -6.43 2.13
N ASP A 10 16.61 -7.00 2.81
CA ASP A 10 17.90 -7.38 2.24
C ASP A 10 17.81 -8.53 1.22
N GLU A 11 16.69 -9.26 1.21
CA GLU A 11 16.45 -10.34 0.27
C GLU A 11 15.86 -9.83 -1.07
N LEU A 12 15.54 -8.53 -1.13
CA LEU A 12 14.92 -7.89 -2.30
C LEU A 12 15.99 -7.27 -3.21
N ASP A 13 15.85 -7.43 -4.52
CA ASP A 13 16.69 -6.76 -5.50
C ASP A 13 16.15 -5.33 -5.77
N PRO A 14 16.84 -4.27 -5.31
CA PRO A 14 16.37 -2.90 -5.50
C PRO A 14 16.22 -2.50 -6.97
N SER A 15 16.94 -3.14 -7.88
CA SER A 15 16.87 -2.86 -9.32
C SER A 15 15.54 -3.28 -9.96
N LEU A 16 14.73 -4.04 -9.25
CA LEU A 16 13.43 -4.53 -9.68
C LEU A 16 12.28 -3.82 -8.96
N GLU A 17 12.58 -2.87 -8.10
CA GLU A 17 11.60 -2.13 -7.31
C GLU A 17 10.71 -1.24 -8.17
N LEU A 18 9.43 -1.29 -7.86
CA LEU A 18 8.43 -0.32 -8.28
C LEU A 18 8.06 0.53 -7.06
N PHE A 19 8.64 1.71 -6.96
CA PHE A 19 8.51 2.56 -5.80
C PHE A 19 7.27 3.46 -5.90
N LEU A 20 6.41 3.38 -4.87
CA LEU A 20 5.27 4.24 -4.66
C LEU A 20 5.42 4.94 -3.31
N SER A 21 5.69 6.24 -3.30
CA SER A 21 5.67 7.01 -2.06
C SER A 21 4.25 7.33 -1.65
N TRP A 22 3.91 7.14 -0.36
CA TRP A 22 2.60 7.50 0.17
C TRP A 22 2.63 8.49 1.33
N ASP A 23 3.76 8.64 2.00
CA ASP A 23 4.00 9.70 2.99
C ASP A 23 5.49 9.80 3.37
N ASP A 24 5.83 10.85 4.14
CA ASP A 24 7.21 11.11 4.56
C ASP A 24 7.77 10.03 5.50
N ASN A 25 6.94 9.44 6.36
CA ASN A 25 7.38 8.39 7.29
C ASN A 25 7.77 7.13 6.52
N TYR A 26 7.00 6.80 5.48
CA TYR A 26 7.35 5.70 4.59
C TYR A 26 8.64 5.99 3.83
N GLN A 27 8.82 7.21 3.33
CA GLN A 27 10.05 7.60 2.64
C GLN A 27 11.28 7.43 3.55
N ILE A 28 11.21 7.90 4.80
CA ILE A 28 12.29 7.75 5.80
C ILE A 28 12.58 6.26 6.06
N TRP A 29 11.54 5.43 6.20
CA TRP A 29 11.70 3.99 6.35
C TRP A 29 12.36 3.36 5.13
N HIS A 30 11.88 3.70 3.93
CA HIS A 30 12.41 3.21 2.66
C HIS A 30 13.89 3.56 2.49
N ASP A 31 14.25 4.81 2.73
CA ASP A 31 15.63 5.28 2.61
C ASP A 31 16.56 4.58 3.60
N ARG A 32 16.07 4.20 4.75
CA ARG A 32 16.82 3.46 5.76
C ARG A 32 17.06 2.00 5.37
N TRP A 33 16.08 1.34 4.79
CA TRP A 33 16.08 -0.11 4.63
C TRP A 33 16.30 -0.60 3.20
N LEU A 34 16.00 0.21 2.20
CA LEU A 34 15.99 -0.20 0.79
C LEU A 34 16.91 0.64 -0.11
N SER A 35 17.26 1.86 0.26
CA SER A 35 17.84 2.85 -0.65
C SER A 35 19.37 2.96 -0.61
N SER A 36 20.08 2.14 0.15
CA SER A 36 21.48 2.43 0.49
C SER A 36 22.46 2.38 -0.69
N ALA A 37 22.12 1.83 -1.86
CA ALA A 37 23.06 1.74 -2.99
C ALA A 37 22.41 1.78 -4.38
N SER A 38 21.13 1.64 -4.51
CA SER A 38 20.47 1.52 -5.83
C SER A 38 19.21 2.38 -5.88
N ARG A 39 18.98 3.01 -7.02
CA ARG A 39 17.69 3.67 -7.25
C ARG A 39 16.64 2.63 -7.57
N PRO A 40 15.36 2.82 -7.17
CA PRO A 40 14.28 1.96 -7.59
C PRO A 40 14.22 1.89 -9.12
N HIS A 41 13.80 0.75 -9.65
CA HIS A 41 13.69 0.57 -11.09
C HIS A 41 12.75 1.59 -11.73
N ILE A 42 11.62 1.82 -11.08
CA ILE A 42 10.60 2.79 -11.48
C ILE A 42 10.05 3.45 -10.22
N ALA A 43 9.95 4.78 -10.23
CA ALA A 43 9.25 5.55 -9.20
C ALA A 43 8.07 6.28 -9.82
N ALA A 44 6.92 6.25 -9.17
CA ALA A 44 5.72 6.98 -9.59
C ALA A 44 4.84 7.33 -8.38
N ASP A 45 4.00 8.32 -8.56
CA ASP A 45 3.08 8.85 -7.53
C ASP A 45 1.72 8.18 -7.58
N THR A 46 1.45 7.36 -8.61
CA THR A 46 0.17 6.70 -8.76
C THR A 46 0.31 5.21 -9.01
N ILE A 47 -0.54 4.44 -8.35
CA ILE A 47 -0.58 2.98 -8.53
C ILE A 47 -0.95 2.57 -9.96
N THR A 48 -1.82 3.33 -10.62
CA THR A 48 -2.22 3.07 -12.01
C THR A 48 -1.04 3.12 -12.96
N LEU A 49 -0.11 4.06 -12.75
CA LEU A 49 1.10 4.15 -13.57
C LEU A 49 2.04 2.99 -13.28
N LEU A 50 2.28 2.68 -12.02
CA LEU A 50 3.12 1.54 -11.62
C LEU A 50 2.56 0.22 -12.16
N ASP A 51 1.25 0.04 -12.11
CA ASP A 51 0.60 -1.15 -12.67
C ASP A 51 0.86 -1.33 -14.16
N ARG A 52 0.80 -0.25 -14.93
CA ARG A 52 1.10 -0.27 -16.36
C ARG A 52 2.58 -0.55 -16.67
N LEU A 53 3.46 -0.13 -15.79
CA LEU A 53 4.91 -0.29 -15.92
C LEU A 53 5.43 -1.60 -15.33
N TRP A 54 4.59 -2.32 -14.62
CA TRP A 54 4.92 -3.62 -14.01
C TRP A 54 4.99 -4.72 -15.07
N LYS A 55 6.11 -4.83 -15.76
CA LYS A 55 6.27 -5.74 -16.91
C LYS A 55 7.39 -6.75 -16.76
N LYS A 56 8.37 -6.50 -15.91
CA LYS A 56 9.49 -7.41 -15.74
C LYS A 56 9.11 -8.52 -14.74
N PRO A 57 9.47 -9.77 -15.01
CA PRO A 57 9.47 -10.82 -13.99
C PRO A 57 10.33 -10.40 -12.80
N GLY A 58 9.89 -10.69 -11.60
CA GLY A 58 10.58 -10.31 -10.37
C GLY A 58 10.41 -8.86 -9.93
N ASN A 59 9.68 -8.01 -10.68
CA ASN A 59 9.31 -6.70 -10.16
C ASN A 59 8.49 -6.85 -8.87
N TRP A 60 8.82 -6.04 -7.89
CA TRP A 60 8.16 -6.00 -6.60
C TRP A 60 7.86 -4.57 -6.15
N MET A 61 6.95 -4.41 -5.22
CA MET A 61 6.66 -3.14 -4.56
C MET A 61 6.25 -3.36 -3.11
N VAL A 62 6.50 -2.38 -2.28
CA VAL A 62 5.89 -2.28 -0.96
C VAL A 62 4.66 -1.40 -1.08
N ALA A 63 3.52 -1.88 -0.61
CA ALA A 63 2.27 -1.16 -0.78
C ALA A 63 1.36 -1.30 0.44
N PRO A 64 0.50 -0.29 0.71
CA PRO A 64 -0.56 -0.41 1.69
C PRO A 64 -1.55 -1.51 1.30
N GLN A 65 -2.16 -2.12 2.29
CA GLN A 65 -3.12 -3.20 2.10
C GLN A 65 -4.27 -2.85 1.13
N SER A 66 -4.77 -1.61 1.18
CA SER A 66 -5.82 -1.16 0.26
C SER A 66 -5.41 -1.23 -1.22
N VAL A 67 -4.15 -0.88 -1.50
CA VAL A 67 -3.56 -1.01 -2.84
C VAL A 67 -3.44 -2.46 -3.25
N ILE A 68 -3.08 -3.29 -2.32
CA ILE A 68 -2.97 -4.74 -2.47
C ILE A 68 -4.30 -5.35 -2.90
N LEU A 69 -5.33 -5.10 -2.14
CA LEU A 69 -6.66 -5.60 -2.43
C LEU A 69 -7.12 -5.16 -3.82
N GLU A 70 -6.93 -3.90 -4.16
CA GLU A 70 -7.30 -3.37 -5.48
C GLU A 70 -6.56 -4.09 -6.60
N LEU A 71 -5.25 -4.20 -6.53
CA LEU A 71 -4.45 -4.88 -7.55
C LEU A 71 -4.79 -6.36 -7.68
N SER A 72 -5.14 -7.03 -6.58
CA SER A 72 -5.49 -8.45 -6.58
C SER A 72 -6.74 -8.78 -7.37
N HIS A 73 -7.62 -7.81 -7.62
CA HIS A 73 -8.78 -7.97 -8.49
C HIS A 73 -8.41 -8.08 -9.98
N TYR A 74 -7.28 -7.51 -10.37
CA TYR A 74 -6.89 -7.40 -11.78
C TYR A 74 -5.77 -8.36 -12.18
N ARG A 75 -5.04 -8.90 -11.21
CA ARG A 75 -3.90 -9.79 -11.50
C ARG A 75 -3.57 -10.75 -10.35
N PRO A 76 -3.02 -11.92 -10.66
CA PRO A 76 -2.46 -12.80 -9.64
C PRO A 76 -1.22 -12.15 -9.05
N LEU A 77 -1.11 -12.18 -7.72
CA LEU A 77 -0.03 -11.57 -6.95
C LEU A 77 0.51 -12.56 -5.93
N PHE A 78 1.82 -12.59 -5.76
CA PHE A 78 2.46 -13.15 -4.57
C PHE A 78 2.57 -12.08 -3.51
N ILE A 79 2.20 -12.41 -2.30
CA ILE A 79 2.20 -11.49 -1.18
C ILE A 79 3.09 -12.09 -0.10
N SER A 80 4.07 -11.32 0.33
CA SER A 80 4.91 -11.64 1.47
C SER A 80 4.87 -10.52 2.48
N GLU A 81 4.95 -10.87 3.75
CA GLU A 81 5.15 -9.88 4.81
C GLU A 81 6.61 -9.46 4.85
N LEU A 82 6.86 -8.22 5.29
CA LEU A 82 8.20 -7.76 5.61
C LEU A 82 8.49 -7.96 7.09
N LYS A 83 9.63 -8.56 7.42
CA LYS A 83 10.09 -8.69 8.80
C LYS A 83 10.38 -7.33 9.44
N ASN A 84 10.89 -6.40 8.66
CA ASN A 84 11.11 -4.99 9.03
C ASN A 84 10.02 -4.11 8.43
N THR A 85 8.82 -4.22 8.97
CA THR A 85 7.62 -3.56 8.46
C THR A 85 7.73 -2.05 8.34
N PRO A 86 7.21 -1.44 7.26
CA PRO A 86 7.09 0.02 7.18
C PRO A 86 6.07 0.57 8.19
N PRO A 87 6.13 1.87 8.50
CA PRO A 87 5.13 2.50 9.35
C PRO A 87 3.74 2.45 8.68
N ASN A 88 2.71 2.45 9.53
CA ASN A 88 1.35 2.51 9.06
C ASN A 88 1.07 3.84 8.37
N ARG A 89 0.34 3.78 7.27
CA ARG A 89 -0.20 4.98 6.65
C ARG A 89 -1.29 5.58 7.54
N VAL A 90 -1.14 6.85 7.89
CA VAL A 90 -2.14 7.59 8.66
C VAL A 90 -3.09 8.29 7.69
N CYS A 91 -4.39 8.03 7.86
CA CYS A 91 -5.43 8.70 7.11
C CYS A 91 -6.23 9.62 8.05
N TYR A 92 -6.60 10.79 7.56
CA TYR A 92 -7.33 11.80 8.33
C TYR A 92 -8.73 12.01 7.75
N LYS A 93 -9.71 12.03 8.64
CA LYS A 93 -11.07 12.50 8.31
C LYS A 93 -11.19 13.97 8.74
N ILE A 94 -11.49 14.85 7.79
CA ILE A 94 -11.69 16.27 8.05
C ILE A 94 -13.16 16.58 7.85
N LYS A 95 -13.78 17.19 8.84
CA LYS A 95 -15.19 17.65 8.77
C LYS A 95 -15.33 19.07 9.26
N HIS A 96 -16.35 19.74 8.77
CA HIS A 96 -16.69 21.09 9.23
C HIS A 96 -17.14 21.05 10.69
N LYS A 97 -16.58 21.92 11.54
CA LYS A 97 -16.92 21.98 12.98
C LYS A 97 -18.40 22.24 13.23
N TYR A 98 -19.01 23.06 12.38
CA TYR A 98 -20.42 23.46 12.44
C TYR A 98 -21.10 23.16 11.10
N PRO A 99 -21.49 21.93 10.82
CA PRO A 99 -22.17 21.60 9.57
C PRO A 99 -23.54 22.27 9.51
N LYS A 100 -23.94 22.70 8.31
CA LYS A 100 -25.32 23.21 8.10
C LYS A 100 -26.32 22.12 8.48
N SER A 101 -27.44 22.52 9.08
CA SER A 101 -28.48 21.56 9.51
C SER A 101 -28.99 20.66 8.38
N THR A 102 -29.04 21.19 7.15
CA THR A 102 -29.44 20.45 5.96
C THR A 102 -28.42 19.36 5.55
N SER A 103 -27.15 19.52 5.92
CA SER A 103 -26.09 18.56 5.58
C SER A 103 -25.80 17.57 6.70
N LYS A 104 -26.30 17.82 7.91
CA LYS A 104 -25.98 17.01 9.09
C LYS A 104 -26.30 15.54 8.89
N ARG A 105 -27.50 15.25 8.39
CA ARG A 105 -27.96 13.87 8.16
C ARG A 105 -27.13 13.13 7.11
N ALA A 106 -26.72 13.84 6.04
CA ALA A 106 -25.86 13.26 5.01
C ALA A 106 -24.46 12.96 5.52
N VAL A 107 -23.91 13.84 6.37
CA VAL A 107 -22.60 13.64 7.01
C VAL A 107 -22.63 12.43 7.95
N GLU A 108 -23.67 12.34 8.80
CA GLU A 108 -23.85 11.19 9.71
C GLU A 108 -23.99 9.88 8.92
N PHE A 109 -24.77 9.87 7.85
CA PHE A 109 -24.91 8.69 6.99
C PHE A 109 -23.58 8.27 6.38
N PHE A 110 -22.80 9.23 5.86
CA PHE A 110 -21.47 8.95 5.30
C PHE A 110 -20.50 8.44 6.37
N GLU A 111 -20.50 9.03 7.56
CA GLU A 111 -19.63 8.59 8.67
C GLU A 111 -19.91 7.14 9.05
N ASN A 112 -21.18 6.78 9.20
CA ASN A 112 -21.58 5.41 9.52
C ASN A 112 -21.19 4.43 8.41
N ALA A 113 -21.45 4.79 7.15
CA ALA A 113 -21.05 3.95 6.01
C ALA A 113 -19.53 3.78 5.92
N LEU A 114 -18.76 4.81 6.23
CA LEU A 114 -17.30 4.73 6.27
C LEU A 114 -16.81 3.82 7.41
N GLU A 115 -17.42 3.92 8.60
CA GLU A 115 -17.07 3.05 9.74
C GLU A 115 -17.40 1.59 9.44
N ASP A 116 -18.56 1.30 8.86
CA ASP A 116 -18.95 -0.04 8.44
C ASP A 116 -17.97 -0.59 7.38
N PHE A 117 -17.64 0.21 6.37
CA PHE A 117 -16.67 -0.15 5.34
C PHE A 117 -15.28 -0.46 5.93
N LEU A 118 -14.80 0.36 6.86
CA LEU A 118 -13.51 0.13 7.50
C LEU A 118 -13.52 -1.12 8.37
N ALA A 119 -14.62 -1.41 9.07
CA ALA A 119 -14.78 -2.62 9.87
C ALA A 119 -14.78 -3.89 8.99
N GLU A 120 -15.47 -3.86 7.85
CA GLU A 120 -15.53 -4.96 6.89
C GLU A 120 -14.22 -5.12 6.11
N SER A 121 -13.55 -3.99 5.81
CA SER A 121 -12.32 -3.96 5.03
C SER A 121 -11.06 -4.21 5.85
N THR A 122 -11.18 -4.52 7.15
CA THR A 122 -10.03 -4.94 7.95
C THR A 122 -9.77 -6.43 7.72
N PRO A 123 -9.12 -6.82 6.61
CA PRO A 123 -8.78 -8.21 6.40
C PRO A 123 -7.67 -8.56 7.39
N SER A 124 -7.60 -9.82 7.74
CA SER A 124 -6.58 -10.43 8.59
C SER A 124 -5.20 -10.53 7.91
N PHE A 125 -4.85 -9.58 7.04
CA PHE A 125 -3.53 -9.51 6.46
C PHE A 125 -2.65 -8.59 7.30
N PRO A 126 -1.45 -9.04 7.68
CA PRO A 126 -0.50 -8.23 8.41
C PRO A 126 -0.06 -7.00 7.61
N ILE A 127 0.35 -6.00 8.34
CA ILE A 127 0.81 -4.72 7.81
C ILE A 127 2.22 -4.90 7.21
N GLY A 128 2.45 -4.33 6.04
CA GLY A 128 3.75 -4.38 5.36
C GLY A 128 3.95 -5.62 4.49
N GLN A 129 3.54 -5.56 3.24
CA GLN A 129 3.63 -6.68 2.30
C GLN A 129 4.40 -6.30 1.05
N VAL A 130 5.26 -7.20 0.60
CA VAL A 130 6.03 -7.10 -0.65
C VAL A 130 5.36 -7.94 -1.74
N TRP A 131 5.45 -7.47 -2.95
CA TRP A 131 4.77 -8.04 -4.10
C TRP A 131 5.75 -8.48 -5.17
N GLU A 132 5.58 -9.67 -5.64
CA GLU A 132 6.33 -10.21 -6.76
C GLU A 132 5.36 -10.71 -7.84
N ARG A 133 5.69 -10.45 -9.10
CA ARG A 133 4.87 -10.92 -10.22
C ARG A 133 5.23 -12.36 -10.53
N GLN A 134 4.21 -13.23 -10.63
CA GLN A 134 4.40 -14.56 -11.21
C GLN A 134 4.86 -14.47 -12.67
N LYS A 135 5.73 -15.38 -13.04
CA LYS A 135 6.08 -15.63 -14.45
C LYS A 135 4.90 -16.16 -15.22
#